data_9ce900b44213a4e82388e060a1a275bc
#
_entry.id   9ce900b44213a4e82388e060a1a275bc
#
_cell.length_a   1.000
_cell.length_b   1.000
_cell.length_c   1.000
_cell.angle_alpha   90.00
_cell.angle_beta   90.00
_cell.angle_gamma   90.00
#
_symmetry.space_group_name_H-M   'P 1'
#
loop_
_entity.id
_entity.type
_entity.pdbx_description
1 polymer ?
#
loop_
_entity_poly.entity_id
_entity_poly.type
_entity_poly.pdbx_seq_one_letter_code
_entity_poly.pdbx_strand_id
1 'polypeptide(L)'
;YGEVHFLRAYYYFELVKIFGGVPLITDARLTASDSNTLKRATKAEVYAQIETDLQSAISALPAAKSTNGRATSYTAHALLGKVYLYQDKFEEAATILEPLIGLYTLPASFQSVFLNSGENGPEAVFEVQHSKNSNWWDWGFPQGSEGSYAIIHHGPRGYNGTVYASGWSFNVPTQDLYDAYDVNDTRRNVALLDIDDWASSTGAEFTPGYEHTGYFNHKYIPRTGSTAAQGELNYEVNYRAIRYADVLLMAAEANNRKASPNSSKARNYLNQVRARAFGNSSRASSSTGTILTKEIWNERRLELAMEGHRFFDLVRTGEAAAKISGFTTGKHEVFPIPQTEIDISGLTQNAGY
;
A
#
# COMPACT_ATOMS: atom_id res chain seq x y z
N TYR A 1 -2.83 -8.07 -24.01
CA TYR A 1 -2.10 -6.79 -24.01
C TYR A 1 -2.46 -5.91 -22.82
N GLY A 2 -3.75 -5.68 -22.50
CA GLY A 2 -4.17 -4.79 -21.40
C GLY A 2 -3.54 -5.12 -20.05
N GLU A 3 -3.44 -6.38 -19.67
CA GLU A 3 -2.80 -6.78 -18.41
C GLU A 3 -1.28 -6.54 -18.41
N VAL A 4 -0.62 -6.71 -19.56
CA VAL A 4 0.82 -6.40 -19.67
C VAL A 4 1.07 -4.91 -19.46
N HIS A 5 0.25 -4.05 -20.07
CA HIS A 5 0.30 -2.61 -19.84
C HIS A 5 0.04 -2.25 -18.37
N PHE A 6 -1.00 -2.84 -17.77
CA PHE A 6 -1.28 -2.64 -16.35
C PHE A 6 -0.09 -3.04 -15.46
N LEU A 7 0.47 -4.23 -15.66
CA LEU A 7 1.60 -4.72 -14.86
C LEU A 7 2.85 -3.87 -15.06
N ARG A 8 3.16 -3.46 -16.31
CA ARG A 8 4.29 -2.58 -16.58
C ARG A 8 4.12 -1.24 -15.85
N ALA A 9 2.94 -0.63 -15.95
CA ALA A 9 2.63 0.59 -15.24
C ALA A 9 2.72 0.43 -13.71
N TYR A 10 2.22 -0.68 -13.16
CA TYR A 10 2.29 -0.98 -11.73
C TYR A 10 3.74 -1.06 -11.25
N TYR A 11 4.59 -1.83 -11.92
CA TYR A 11 5.99 -1.94 -11.53
C TYR A 11 6.78 -0.63 -11.72
N TYR A 12 6.56 0.10 -12.82
CA TYR A 12 7.19 1.41 -12.98
C TYR A 12 6.70 2.43 -11.95
N PHE A 13 5.45 2.35 -11.51
CA PHE A 13 4.96 3.20 -10.43
C PHE A 13 5.64 2.88 -9.09
N GLU A 14 5.85 1.60 -8.76
CA GLU A 14 6.64 1.23 -7.59
C GLU A 14 8.08 1.75 -7.70
N LEU A 15 8.74 1.53 -8.84
CA LEU A 15 10.11 1.98 -9.07
C LEU A 15 10.26 3.51 -8.99
N VAL A 16 9.37 4.28 -9.62
CA VAL A 16 9.47 5.75 -9.64
C VAL A 16 9.21 6.37 -8.27
N LYS A 17 8.36 5.76 -7.44
CA LYS A 17 8.15 6.19 -6.06
C LYS A 17 9.41 5.99 -5.21
N ILE A 18 10.12 4.89 -5.43
CA ILE A 18 11.28 4.51 -4.63
C ILE A 18 12.55 5.23 -5.13
N PHE A 19 12.79 5.23 -6.43
CA PHE A 19 14.09 5.65 -7.00
C PHE A 19 14.04 6.95 -7.82
N GLY A 20 12.85 7.52 -8.03
CA GLY A 20 12.71 8.65 -8.96
C GLY A 20 12.84 8.20 -10.42
N GLY A 21 13.73 8.84 -11.20
CA GLY A 21 14.00 8.42 -12.56
C GLY A 21 14.67 7.04 -12.61
N VAL A 22 14.25 6.18 -13.53
CA VAL A 22 14.77 4.82 -13.72
C VAL A 22 14.92 4.53 -15.22
N PRO A 23 15.71 3.51 -15.63
CA PRO A 23 15.71 3.08 -17.02
C PRO A 23 14.31 2.71 -17.50
N LEU A 24 13.90 3.26 -18.64
CA LEU A 24 12.57 3.04 -19.21
C LEU A 24 12.72 2.12 -20.43
N ILE A 25 12.18 0.89 -20.31
CA ILE A 25 12.26 -0.16 -21.32
C ILE A 25 10.84 -0.48 -21.77
N THR A 26 10.49 -0.10 -23.00
CA THR A 26 9.11 -0.17 -23.49
C THR A 26 8.94 -1.07 -24.71
N ASP A 27 9.96 -1.16 -25.56
CA ASP A 27 9.78 -1.67 -26.93
C ASP A 27 10.62 -2.91 -27.26
N ALA A 28 11.66 -3.21 -26.51
CA ALA A 28 12.57 -4.29 -26.87
C ALA A 28 12.97 -5.12 -25.66
N ARG A 29 13.23 -6.40 -25.90
CA ARG A 29 13.93 -7.25 -24.93
C ARG A 29 15.40 -6.85 -24.91
N LEU A 30 15.89 -6.48 -23.74
CA LEU A 30 17.30 -6.21 -23.54
C LEU A 30 18.13 -7.49 -23.63
N THR A 31 19.31 -7.34 -24.21
CA THR A 31 20.39 -8.33 -24.17
C THR A 31 21.39 -7.97 -23.06
N ALA A 32 22.25 -8.89 -22.69
CA ALA A 32 23.28 -8.62 -21.69
C ALA A 32 24.24 -7.48 -22.10
N SER A 33 24.46 -7.26 -23.41
CA SER A 33 25.28 -6.16 -23.92
C SER A 33 24.61 -4.80 -23.79
N ASP A 34 23.27 -4.73 -23.70
CA ASP A 34 22.53 -3.48 -23.61
C ASP A 34 22.62 -2.87 -22.21
N SER A 35 22.92 -3.69 -21.19
CA SER A 35 22.97 -3.26 -19.79
C SER A 35 23.90 -2.06 -19.57
N ASN A 36 25.05 -2.02 -20.26
CA ASN A 36 26.05 -0.95 -20.16
C ASN A 36 25.66 0.34 -20.88
N THR A 37 24.57 0.34 -21.64
CA THR A 37 24.09 1.50 -22.41
C THR A 37 22.82 2.11 -21.84
N LEU A 38 22.24 1.51 -20.81
CA LEU A 38 21.04 1.99 -20.15
C LEU A 38 21.27 3.37 -19.54
N LYS A 39 20.28 4.23 -19.71
CA LYS A 39 20.22 5.53 -19.06
C LYS A 39 18.93 5.65 -18.27
N ARG A 40 18.99 6.38 -17.17
CA ARG A 40 17.79 6.72 -16.41
C ARG A 40 16.95 7.72 -17.19
N ALA A 41 15.70 7.40 -17.41
CA ALA A 41 14.69 8.39 -17.79
C ALA A 41 14.41 9.31 -16.60
N THR A 42 13.95 10.51 -16.85
CA THR A 42 13.50 11.42 -15.81
C THR A 42 12.24 10.89 -15.14
N LYS A 43 11.99 11.34 -13.91
CA LYS A 43 10.74 11.04 -13.20
C LYS A 43 9.49 11.37 -14.04
N ALA A 44 9.51 12.48 -14.76
CA ALA A 44 8.41 12.92 -15.62
C ALA A 44 8.17 11.98 -16.81
N GLU A 45 9.24 11.51 -17.47
CA GLU A 45 9.13 10.54 -18.58
C GLU A 45 8.59 9.19 -18.10
N VAL A 46 9.02 8.72 -16.92
CA VAL A 46 8.48 7.47 -16.34
C VAL A 46 6.99 7.63 -16.04
N TYR A 47 6.56 8.74 -15.44
CA TYR A 47 5.13 8.99 -15.22
C TYR A 47 4.32 9.07 -16.51
N ALA A 48 4.84 9.72 -17.54
CA ALA A 48 4.16 9.79 -18.85
C ALA A 48 3.95 8.39 -19.47
N GLN A 49 4.94 7.50 -19.34
CA GLN A 49 4.78 6.13 -19.79
C GLN A 49 3.76 5.35 -18.97
N ILE A 50 3.77 5.51 -17.63
CA ILE A 50 2.78 4.89 -16.74
C ILE A 50 1.35 5.32 -17.12
N GLU A 51 1.14 6.61 -17.38
CA GLU A 51 -0.17 7.14 -17.81
C GLU A 51 -0.61 6.53 -19.14
N THR A 52 0.30 6.46 -20.12
CA THR A 52 0.04 5.84 -21.43
C THR A 52 -0.36 4.37 -21.31
N ASP A 53 0.37 3.62 -20.50
CA ASP A 53 0.10 2.21 -20.25
C ASP A 53 -1.25 2.00 -19.56
N LEU A 54 -1.56 2.80 -18.55
CA LEU A 54 -2.84 2.68 -17.84
C LEU A 54 -4.03 3.07 -18.69
N GLN A 55 -3.92 4.09 -19.53
CA GLN A 55 -4.96 4.44 -20.52
C GLN A 55 -5.18 3.30 -21.53
N SER A 56 -4.11 2.67 -22.00
CA SER A 56 -4.18 1.49 -22.85
C SER A 56 -4.81 0.30 -22.14
N ALA A 57 -4.47 0.08 -20.87
CA ALA A 57 -5.07 -0.96 -20.04
C ALA A 57 -6.57 -0.73 -19.80
N ILE A 58 -6.98 0.51 -19.50
CA ILE A 58 -8.39 0.89 -19.32
C ILE A 58 -9.21 0.55 -20.57
N SER A 59 -8.68 0.85 -21.75
CA SER A 59 -9.36 0.62 -23.03
C SER A 59 -9.42 -0.85 -23.40
N ALA A 60 -8.44 -1.66 -22.99
CA ALA A 60 -8.30 -3.06 -23.43
C ALA A 60 -8.84 -4.09 -22.43
N LEU A 61 -8.96 -3.74 -21.16
CA LEU A 61 -9.38 -4.67 -20.11
C LEU A 61 -10.90 -4.67 -19.92
N PRO A 62 -11.49 -5.82 -19.58
CA PRO A 62 -12.90 -5.89 -19.21
C PRO A 62 -13.14 -5.19 -17.86
N ALA A 63 -14.36 -4.69 -17.66
CA ALA A 63 -14.79 -4.12 -16.37
C ALA A 63 -14.95 -5.20 -15.30
N ALA A 64 -15.52 -6.36 -15.67
CA ALA A 64 -15.74 -7.47 -14.75
C ALA A 64 -14.50 -8.35 -14.62
N LYS A 65 -14.22 -8.85 -13.41
CA LYS A 65 -13.16 -9.83 -13.16
C LYS A 65 -13.49 -11.15 -13.88
N SER A 66 -12.53 -11.71 -14.60
CA SER A 66 -12.61 -13.07 -15.12
C SER A 66 -12.23 -14.11 -14.06
N THR A 67 -11.22 -13.78 -13.25
CA THR A 67 -10.70 -14.57 -12.13
C THR A 67 -10.09 -13.62 -11.10
N ASN A 68 -9.95 -14.09 -9.87
CA ASN A 68 -9.26 -13.32 -8.82
C ASN A 68 -7.79 -13.06 -9.21
N GLY A 69 -7.28 -11.91 -8.82
CA GLY A 69 -5.90 -11.48 -9.12
C GLY A 69 -5.70 -10.91 -10.53
N ARG A 70 -6.66 -11.06 -11.46
CA ARG A 70 -6.58 -10.45 -12.80
C ARG A 70 -6.97 -8.98 -12.75
N ALA A 71 -6.21 -8.15 -13.46
CA ALA A 71 -6.53 -6.74 -13.60
C ALA A 71 -7.82 -6.52 -14.43
N THR A 72 -8.56 -5.49 -14.08
CA THR A 72 -9.75 -5.03 -14.81
C THR A 72 -9.55 -3.58 -15.25
N SER A 73 -10.42 -3.06 -16.09
CA SER A 73 -10.40 -1.62 -16.43
C SER A 73 -10.55 -0.76 -15.16
N TYR A 74 -11.36 -1.18 -14.20
CA TYR A 74 -11.53 -0.47 -12.92
C TYR A 74 -10.28 -0.53 -12.03
N THR A 75 -9.53 -1.63 -12.06
CA THR A 75 -8.21 -1.70 -11.41
C THR A 75 -7.24 -0.68 -12.01
N ALA A 76 -7.24 -0.56 -13.34
CA ALA A 76 -6.42 0.41 -14.05
C ALA A 76 -6.87 1.87 -13.79
N HIS A 77 -8.17 2.14 -13.69
CA HIS A 77 -8.68 3.46 -13.25
C HIS A 77 -8.17 3.82 -11.84
N ALA A 78 -8.25 2.87 -10.89
CA ALA A 78 -7.82 3.11 -9.52
C ALA A 78 -6.32 3.43 -9.44
N LEU A 79 -5.49 2.67 -10.17
CA LEU A 79 -4.05 2.92 -10.23
C LEU A 79 -3.74 4.25 -10.93
N LEU A 80 -4.41 4.59 -12.03
CA LEU A 80 -4.22 5.86 -12.73
C LEU A 80 -4.61 7.05 -11.85
N GLY A 81 -5.71 6.94 -11.09
CA GLY A 81 -6.09 7.95 -10.11
C GLY A 81 -5.02 8.17 -9.03
N LYS A 82 -4.39 7.09 -8.54
CA LYS A 82 -3.26 7.17 -7.62
C LYS A 82 -2.05 7.84 -8.28
N VAL A 83 -1.73 7.48 -9.51
CA VAL A 83 -0.63 8.07 -10.30
C VAL A 83 -0.83 9.57 -10.51
N TYR A 84 -2.04 10.01 -10.83
CA TYR A 84 -2.37 11.43 -10.93
C TYR A 84 -2.25 12.17 -9.59
N LEU A 85 -2.72 11.56 -8.50
CA LEU A 85 -2.60 12.14 -7.16
C LEU A 85 -1.14 12.37 -6.76
N TYR A 86 -0.23 11.46 -7.14
CA TYR A 86 1.21 11.57 -6.88
C TYR A 86 1.92 12.65 -7.71
N GLN A 87 1.24 13.20 -8.71
CA GLN A 87 1.71 14.27 -9.59
C GLN A 87 0.93 15.60 -9.36
N ASP A 88 0.12 15.68 -8.30
CA ASP A 88 -0.77 16.82 -8.03
C ASP A 88 -1.75 17.14 -9.17
N LYS A 89 -2.03 16.19 -10.07
CA LYS A 89 -3.03 16.26 -11.13
C LYS A 89 -4.43 15.96 -10.56
N PHE A 90 -4.95 16.88 -9.73
CA PHE A 90 -6.16 16.63 -8.94
C PHE A 90 -7.44 16.60 -9.75
N GLU A 91 -7.53 17.36 -10.87
CA GLU A 91 -8.70 17.33 -11.73
C GLU A 91 -8.82 15.98 -12.45
N GLU A 92 -7.68 15.51 -13.00
CA GLU A 92 -7.56 14.20 -13.66
C GLU A 92 -7.82 13.07 -12.66
N ALA A 93 -7.27 13.16 -11.46
CA ALA A 93 -7.50 12.17 -10.40
C ALA A 93 -8.99 12.11 -10.01
N ALA A 94 -9.64 13.26 -9.81
CA ALA A 94 -11.05 13.30 -9.47
C ALA A 94 -11.92 12.68 -10.59
N THR A 95 -11.58 12.96 -11.84
CA THR A 95 -12.32 12.45 -13.01
C THR A 95 -12.16 10.97 -13.19
N ILE A 96 -10.93 10.44 -13.12
CA ILE A 96 -10.64 9.03 -13.38
C ILE A 96 -11.12 8.09 -12.25
N LEU A 97 -11.22 8.59 -11.02
CA LEU A 97 -11.71 7.83 -9.88
C LEU A 97 -13.24 7.80 -9.77
N GLU A 98 -13.94 8.74 -10.39
CA GLU A 98 -15.39 8.85 -10.29
C GLU A 98 -16.18 7.60 -10.71
N PRO A 99 -15.83 6.90 -11.80
CA PRO A 99 -16.51 5.66 -12.20
C PRO A 99 -16.42 4.52 -11.19
N LEU A 100 -15.48 4.60 -10.23
CA LEU A 100 -15.29 3.57 -9.21
C LEU A 100 -16.21 3.74 -8.00
N ILE A 101 -16.75 4.96 -7.83
CA ILE A 101 -17.55 5.27 -6.66
C ILE A 101 -18.90 4.54 -6.72
N GLY A 102 -19.14 3.73 -5.67
CA GLY A 102 -20.33 2.90 -5.57
C GLY A 102 -20.24 1.52 -6.26
N LEU A 103 -19.12 1.21 -6.94
CA LEU A 103 -18.90 -0.13 -7.50
C LEU A 103 -18.42 -1.15 -6.47
N TYR A 104 -17.78 -0.67 -5.42
CA TYR A 104 -17.26 -1.47 -4.33
C TYR A 104 -17.95 -1.05 -3.03
N THR A 105 -17.80 -1.87 -1.98
CA THR A 105 -18.49 -1.63 -0.71
C THR A 105 -17.49 -1.76 0.45
N LEU A 106 -17.57 -0.85 1.40
CA LEU A 106 -16.85 -0.98 2.66
C LEU A 106 -17.60 -1.99 3.56
N PRO A 107 -17.01 -3.16 3.90
CA PRO A 107 -17.65 -4.08 4.82
C PRO A 107 -17.78 -3.46 6.22
N ALA A 108 -18.83 -3.80 6.94
CA ALA A 108 -19.07 -3.28 8.29
C ALA A 108 -17.93 -3.65 9.26
N SER A 109 -17.36 -4.84 9.14
CA SER A 109 -16.22 -5.26 9.92
C SER A 109 -14.92 -4.91 9.18
N PHE A 110 -14.15 -3.95 9.73
CA PHE A 110 -12.83 -3.63 9.22
C PHE A 110 -11.87 -4.82 9.29
N GLN A 111 -11.97 -5.63 10.36
CA GLN A 111 -11.13 -6.82 10.53
C GLN A 111 -11.30 -7.83 9.39
N SER A 112 -12.54 -8.01 8.90
CA SER A 112 -12.79 -8.99 7.84
C SER A 112 -11.99 -8.74 6.57
N VAL A 113 -11.61 -7.49 6.29
CA VAL A 113 -10.79 -7.13 5.11
C VAL A 113 -9.42 -7.80 5.12
N PHE A 114 -8.85 -8.07 6.29
CA PHE A 114 -7.48 -8.59 6.45
C PHE A 114 -7.41 -10.07 6.79
N LEU A 115 -8.53 -10.74 6.92
CA LEU A 115 -8.59 -12.20 7.07
C LEU A 115 -8.59 -12.89 5.71
N ASN A 116 -8.13 -14.13 5.64
CA ASN A 116 -8.16 -14.93 4.41
C ASN A 116 -9.60 -15.05 3.84
N SER A 117 -10.61 -15.12 4.72
CA SER A 117 -12.02 -15.15 4.33
C SER A 117 -12.53 -13.86 3.69
N GLY A 118 -11.82 -12.75 3.84
CA GLY A 118 -12.14 -11.45 3.23
C GLY A 118 -11.40 -11.14 1.95
N GLU A 119 -10.53 -12.05 1.52
CA GLU A 119 -9.77 -11.89 0.28
C GLU A 119 -10.67 -11.84 -0.95
N ASN A 120 -10.31 -10.98 -1.89
CA ASN A 120 -11.11 -10.71 -3.08
C ASN A 120 -12.56 -10.28 -2.78
N GLY A 121 -12.80 -9.82 -1.56
CA GLY A 121 -14.10 -9.41 -1.04
C GLY A 121 -14.60 -8.07 -1.62
N PRO A 122 -15.69 -7.52 -1.08
CA PRO A 122 -16.38 -6.37 -1.66
C PRO A 122 -15.57 -5.06 -1.65
N GLU A 123 -14.51 -4.97 -0.84
CA GLU A 123 -13.60 -3.81 -0.80
C GLU A 123 -12.36 -3.99 -1.71
N ALA A 124 -12.11 -5.20 -2.23
CA ALA A 124 -10.92 -5.51 -2.99
C ALA A 124 -10.98 -4.93 -4.42
N VAL A 125 -10.17 -3.92 -4.68
CA VAL A 125 -9.97 -3.36 -6.04
C VAL A 125 -8.86 -4.11 -6.76
N PHE A 126 -7.71 -4.30 -6.09
CA PHE A 126 -6.62 -5.13 -6.59
C PHE A 126 -5.87 -5.80 -5.44
N GLU A 127 -5.74 -7.11 -5.53
CA GLU A 127 -4.96 -7.93 -4.61
C GLU A 127 -3.96 -8.79 -5.36
N VAL A 128 -2.73 -8.84 -4.88
CA VAL A 128 -1.75 -9.84 -5.30
C VAL A 128 -2.07 -11.13 -4.58
N GLN A 129 -2.35 -12.17 -5.37
CA GLN A 129 -2.79 -13.46 -4.84
C GLN A 129 -1.58 -14.25 -4.32
N HIS A 130 -1.74 -14.84 -3.15
CA HIS A 130 -0.77 -15.74 -2.54
C HIS A 130 -1.43 -17.07 -2.19
N SER A 131 -0.63 -18.14 -2.17
CA SER A 131 -1.06 -19.48 -1.81
C SER A 131 0.02 -20.16 -0.97
N LYS A 132 -0.39 -20.99 -0.02
CA LYS A 132 0.53 -21.84 0.77
C LYS A 132 0.81 -23.20 0.12
N ASN A 133 0.35 -23.44 -1.10
CA ASN A 133 0.39 -24.77 -1.74
C ASN A 133 1.76 -25.12 -2.32
N SER A 134 2.64 -24.16 -2.55
CA SER A 134 4.01 -24.43 -2.96
C SER A 134 4.82 -25.03 -1.82
N ASN A 135 5.77 -25.92 -2.14
CA ASN A 135 6.67 -26.54 -1.17
C ASN A 135 7.92 -25.70 -0.89
N TRP A 136 7.90 -24.42 -1.26
CA TRP A 136 9.10 -23.63 -1.18
C TRP A 136 9.35 -23.01 0.20
N TRP A 137 10.60 -23.05 0.65
CA TRP A 137 11.07 -22.55 1.95
C TRP A 137 12.49 -21.94 1.89
N ASP A 138 13.11 -21.86 0.69
CA ASP A 138 14.50 -21.45 0.51
C ASP A 138 14.63 -20.00 0.09
N TRP A 139 15.39 -19.23 0.83
CA TRP A 139 15.74 -17.83 0.53
C TRP A 139 16.56 -17.66 -0.75
N GLY A 140 17.26 -18.69 -1.18
CA GLY A 140 18.09 -18.67 -2.40
C GLY A 140 17.29 -18.64 -3.70
N PHE A 141 16.04 -19.15 -3.70
CA PHE A 141 15.21 -19.28 -4.89
C PHE A 141 13.74 -18.97 -4.66
N PRO A 142 13.35 -17.68 -4.58
CA PRO A 142 11.94 -17.31 -4.39
C PRO A 142 11.03 -17.67 -5.59
N GLN A 143 11.57 -18.15 -6.69
CA GLN A 143 10.85 -18.39 -7.94
C GLN A 143 9.82 -19.53 -7.88
N GLY A 144 9.89 -20.38 -6.89
CA GLY A 144 8.93 -21.47 -6.69
C GLY A 144 7.88 -21.20 -5.61
N SER A 145 7.98 -20.06 -4.90
CA SER A 145 7.04 -19.72 -3.85
C SER A 145 5.80 -19.05 -4.42
N GLU A 146 4.63 -19.56 -4.04
CA GLU A 146 3.35 -18.91 -4.28
C GLU A 146 2.89 -18.08 -3.08
N GLY A 147 3.57 -18.19 -1.94
CA GLY A 147 3.23 -17.54 -0.69
C GLY A 147 3.87 -16.17 -0.48
N SER A 148 3.32 -15.43 0.47
CA SER A 148 3.88 -14.17 0.94
C SER A 148 4.91 -14.41 2.05
N TYR A 149 6.17 -14.14 1.77
CA TYR A 149 7.23 -14.16 2.79
C TYR A 149 7.23 -12.89 3.66
N ALA A 150 6.58 -11.82 3.24
CA ALA A 150 6.55 -10.58 3.99
C ALA A 150 5.80 -10.71 5.34
N ILE A 151 4.89 -11.65 5.44
CA ILE A 151 4.04 -11.85 6.61
C ILE A 151 4.87 -12.15 7.87
N ILE A 152 5.90 -13.01 7.76
CA ILE A 152 6.72 -13.39 8.91
C ILE A 152 7.49 -12.21 9.53
N HIS A 153 7.77 -11.17 8.73
CA HIS A 153 8.46 -9.98 9.22
C HIS A 153 7.64 -9.24 10.29
N HIS A 154 6.31 -9.32 10.24
CA HIS A 154 5.41 -8.51 11.05
C HIS A 154 5.05 -9.10 12.42
N GLY A 155 5.30 -10.38 12.64
CA GLY A 155 4.91 -11.07 13.87
C GLY A 155 5.88 -10.91 15.02
N PRO A 156 5.41 -11.17 16.26
CA PRO A 156 6.26 -11.16 17.45
C PRO A 156 7.26 -12.32 17.42
N ARG A 157 8.51 -12.02 17.78
CA ARG A 157 9.59 -13.01 17.86
C ARG A 157 9.39 -13.94 19.05
N GLY A 158 9.68 -15.23 18.85
CA GLY A 158 9.55 -16.23 19.91
C GLY A 158 8.11 -16.36 20.46
N TYR A 159 7.11 -16.01 19.66
CA TYR A 159 5.72 -16.11 20.07
C TYR A 159 5.33 -17.59 20.29
N ASN A 160 4.72 -17.83 21.45
CA ASN A 160 4.16 -19.12 21.86
C ASN A 160 2.71 -18.90 22.32
N GLY A 161 1.76 -19.27 21.48
CA GLY A 161 0.32 -19.12 21.72
C GLY A 161 -0.48 -19.76 20.59
N THR A 162 -1.81 -19.71 20.67
CA THR A 162 -2.68 -20.51 19.79
C THR A 162 -3.11 -19.79 18.50
N VAL A 163 -3.09 -18.44 18.47
CA VAL A 163 -3.68 -17.66 17.39
C VAL A 163 -2.67 -17.19 16.36
N TYR A 164 -1.51 -16.73 16.81
CA TYR A 164 -0.46 -16.23 15.94
C TYR A 164 0.68 -17.23 15.81
N ALA A 165 1.46 -17.09 14.76
CA ALA A 165 2.75 -17.75 14.62
C ALA A 165 3.88 -16.80 15.03
N SER A 166 5.04 -17.34 15.38
CA SER A 166 6.24 -16.55 15.63
C SER A 166 6.65 -15.81 14.37
N GLY A 167 7.11 -14.56 14.51
CA GLY A 167 7.64 -13.72 13.45
C GLY A 167 9.00 -13.15 13.80
N TRP A 168 9.40 -12.09 13.10
CA TRP A 168 10.75 -11.54 13.25
C TRP A 168 10.81 -10.16 13.90
N SER A 169 9.69 -9.61 14.33
CA SER A 169 9.58 -8.30 15.00
C SER A 169 10.14 -7.14 14.17
N PHE A 170 9.95 -7.18 12.86
CA PHE A 170 10.29 -6.06 11.99
C PHE A 170 9.06 -5.18 11.74
N ASN A 171 9.32 -3.93 11.32
CA ASN A 171 8.28 -2.97 10.97
C ASN A 171 7.23 -2.80 12.08
N VAL A 172 7.69 -2.64 13.32
CA VAL A 172 6.81 -2.45 14.48
C VAL A 172 6.15 -1.06 14.45
N PRO A 173 4.84 -0.98 14.76
CA PRO A 173 4.13 0.29 14.89
C PRO A 173 4.71 1.16 16.01
N THR A 174 4.66 2.48 15.83
CA THR A 174 5.09 3.43 16.86
C THR A 174 3.97 3.76 17.84
N GLN A 175 4.34 4.20 19.06
CA GLN A 175 3.38 4.76 20.04
C GLN A 175 2.57 5.93 19.44
N ASP A 176 3.21 6.81 18.66
CA ASP A 176 2.54 7.94 17.99
C ASP A 176 1.42 7.48 17.02
N LEU A 177 1.58 6.32 16.37
CA LEU A 177 0.50 5.76 15.57
C LEU A 177 -0.65 5.22 16.44
N TYR A 178 -0.34 4.55 17.54
CA TYR A 178 -1.35 4.05 18.47
C TYR A 178 -2.18 5.20 19.07
N ASP A 179 -1.51 6.25 19.53
CA ASP A 179 -2.12 7.44 20.14
C ASP A 179 -2.90 8.30 19.13
N ALA A 180 -2.62 8.16 17.83
CA ALA A 180 -3.37 8.87 16.79
C ALA A 180 -4.81 8.36 16.61
N TYR A 181 -5.11 7.14 17.05
CA TYR A 181 -6.47 6.61 17.01
C TYR A 181 -7.31 7.12 18.20
N ASP A 182 -8.54 7.56 17.92
CA ASP A 182 -9.55 7.78 18.97
C ASP A 182 -9.83 6.47 19.70
N VAL A 183 -10.10 6.54 21.00
CA VAL A 183 -10.40 5.35 21.81
C VAL A 183 -11.62 4.56 21.29
N ASN A 184 -12.54 5.22 20.60
CA ASN A 184 -13.72 4.61 20.00
C ASN A 184 -13.54 4.21 18.53
N ASP A 185 -12.34 4.42 17.95
CA ASP A 185 -12.05 3.98 16.58
C ASP A 185 -11.82 2.47 16.55
N THR A 186 -12.76 1.75 15.97
CA THR A 186 -12.72 0.28 15.92
C THR A 186 -11.52 -0.28 15.13
N ARG A 187 -10.88 0.56 14.31
CA ARG A 187 -9.72 0.16 13.51
C ARG A 187 -8.44 0.00 14.32
N ARG A 188 -8.32 0.69 15.47
CA ARG A 188 -7.09 0.67 16.27
C ARG A 188 -6.61 -0.75 16.55
N ASN A 189 -7.46 -1.56 17.17
CA ASN A 189 -7.10 -2.93 17.57
C ASN A 189 -7.07 -3.92 16.38
N VAL A 190 -7.60 -3.53 15.22
CA VAL A 190 -7.47 -4.30 13.97
C VAL A 190 -6.18 -3.97 13.23
N ALA A 191 -5.72 -2.73 13.28
CA ALA A 191 -4.48 -2.31 12.65
C ALA A 191 -3.25 -2.67 13.51
N LEU A 192 -3.39 -2.56 14.84
CA LEU A 192 -2.31 -2.67 15.81
C LEU A 192 -2.68 -3.71 16.87
N LEU A 193 -1.87 -4.74 17.01
CA LEU A 193 -1.94 -5.68 18.12
C LEU A 193 -1.10 -5.11 19.28
N ASP A 194 -1.75 -4.81 20.41
CA ASP A 194 -1.08 -4.60 21.69
C ASP A 194 -0.68 -5.98 22.22
N ILE A 195 0.61 -6.29 22.17
CA ILE A 195 1.10 -7.63 22.48
C ILE A 195 1.19 -7.88 23.99
N ASP A 196 1.41 -6.83 24.78
CA ASP A 196 1.50 -6.96 26.23
C ASP A 196 0.11 -7.24 26.83
N ASP A 197 -0.90 -6.52 26.35
CA ASP A 197 -2.31 -6.77 26.73
C ASP A 197 -2.77 -8.16 26.24
N TRP A 198 -2.43 -8.53 25.01
CA TRP A 198 -2.72 -9.84 24.45
C TRP A 198 -2.07 -10.97 25.25
N ALA A 199 -0.79 -10.87 25.56
CA ALA A 199 -0.06 -11.87 26.34
C ALA A 199 -0.64 -12.02 27.76
N SER A 200 -0.92 -10.90 28.42
CA SER A 200 -1.54 -10.85 29.74
C SER A 200 -2.93 -11.53 29.77
N SER A 201 -3.73 -11.32 28.73
CA SER A 201 -5.11 -11.82 28.67
C SER A 201 -5.22 -13.29 28.22
N THR A 202 -4.24 -13.79 27.44
CA THR A 202 -4.29 -15.13 26.83
C THR A 202 -3.29 -16.12 27.43
N GLY A 203 -2.30 -15.65 28.19
CA GLY A 203 -1.17 -16.45 28.65
C GLY A 203 -0.15 -16.77 27.56
N ALA A 204 -0.22 -16.09 26.40
CA ALA A 204 0.79 -16.22 25.36
C ALA A 204 2.14 -15.64 25.81
N GLU A 205 3.22 -16.19 25.29
CA GLU A 205 4.58 -15.71 25.55
C GLU A 205 5.19 -15.14 24.26
N PHE A 206 6.11 -14.18 24.38
CA PHE A 206 6.88 -13.66 23.27
C PHE A 206 8.22 -13.11 23.75
N THR A 207 9.14 -12.85 22.83
CA THR A 207 10.43 -12.24 23.14
C THR A 207 10.46 -10.81 22.58
N PRO A 208 10.61 -9.77 23.42
CA PRO A 208 10.81 -8.41 22.93
C PRO A 208 12.02 -8.33 21.99
N GLY A 209 11.81 -7.80 20.78
CA GLY A 209 12.87 -7.55 19.81
C GLY A 209 13.58 -6.23 20.03
N TYR A 210 14.55 -5.93 19.18
CA TYR A 210 15.19 -4.61 19.13
C TYR A 210 14.15 -3.52 18.82
N GLU A 211 14.23 -2.39 19.51
CA GLU A 211 13.26 -1.28 19.38
C GLU A 211 11.79 -1.69 19.59
N HIS A 212 11.54 -2.67 20.45
CA HIS A 212 10.20 -3.11 20.77
C HIS A 212 9.33 -1.95 21.28
N THR A 213 8.13 -1.82 20.71
CA THR A 213 7.19 -0.72 21.02
C THR A 213 5.95 -1.18 21.78
N GLY A 214 5.77 -2.48 22.01
CA GLY A 214 4.53 -3.08 22.53
C GLY A 214 3.49 -3.38 21.46
N TYR A 215 3.70 -2.96 20.20
CA TYR A 215 2.73 -3.10 19.14
C TYR A 215 3.24 -3.90 17.95
N PHE A 216 2.33 -4.63 17.27
CA PHE A 216 2.61 -5.33 16.03
C PHE A 216 1.59 -5.00 14.94
N ASN A 217 1.99 -5.12 13.66
CA ASN A 217 1.10 -5.00 12.53
C ASN A 217 0.06 -6.13 12.54
N HIS A 218 -1.15 -5.84 12.99
CA HIS A 218 -2.18 -6.85 13.16
C HIS A 218 -2.91 -7.21 11.86
N LYS A 219 -2.82 -6.35 10.83
CA LYS A 219 -3.39 -6.63 9.50
C LYS A 219 -2.68 -7.78 8.78
N TYR A 220 -1.36 -7.85 8.93
CA TYR A 220 -0.49 -8.79 8.24
C TYR A 220 0.34 -9.65 9.20
N ILE A 221 -0.13 -9.84 10.43
CA ILE A 221 0.53 -10.70 11.40
C ILE A 221 0.48 -12.17 10.96
N PRO A 222 1.57 -12.96 11.12
CA PRO A 222 1.51 -14.40 10.85
C PRO A 222 0.52 -15.08 11.77
N ARG A 223 -0.40 -15.85 11.18
CA ARG A 223 -1.43 -16.60 11.92
C ARG A 223 -1.16 -18.10 11.84
N THR A 224 -1.45 -18.80 12.92
CA THR A 224 -1.38 -20.26 12.97
C THR A 224 -2.25 -20.87 11.86
N GLY A 225 -1.70 -21.78 11.08
CA GLY A 225 -2.40 -22.44 9.97
C GLY A 225 -2.43 -21.67 8.63
N SER A 226 -1.93 -20.43 8.58
CA SER A 226 -1.85 -19.65 7.34
C SER A 226 -0.63 -19.96 6.47
N THR A 227 0.20 -20.91 6.90
CA THR A 227 1.33 -21.44 6.10
C THR A 227 1.29 -22.98 6.10
N ALA A 228 1.91 -23.62 5.11
CA ALA A 228 2.14 -25.05 5.14
C ALA A 228 3.17 -25.40 6.22
N ALA A 229 3.09 -26.60 6.78
CA ALA A 229 3.84 -27.05 7.97
C ALA A 229 5.39 -26.95 7.87
N GLN A 230 5.96 -26.66 6.72
CA GLN A 230 7.39 -26.49 6.50
C GLN A 230 7.74 -25.12 5.90
N GLY A 231 6.85 -24.13 5.95
CA GLY A 231 7.02 -22.92 5.18
C GLY A 231 6.91 -21.64 5.99
N GLU A 232 7.91 -21.27 6.80
CA GLU A 232 7.97 -19.95 7.42
C GLU A 232 7.81 -18.79 6.41
N LEU A 233 8.07 -19.04 5.13
CA LEU A 233 8.09 -18.03 4.08
C LEU A 233 6.90 -18.14 3.11
N ASN A 234 5.96 -19.02 3.36
CA ASN A 234 4.92 -19.37 2.39
C ASN A 234 3.51 -19.14 2.95
N TYR A 235 3.23 -17.91 3.38
CA TYR A 235 1.92 -17.53 3.89
C TYR A 235 0.91 -17.30 2.77
N GLU A 236 -0.32 -17.77 2.94
CA GLU A 236 -1.42 -17.64 1.97
C GLU A 236 -2.10 -16.26 1.96
N VAL A 237 -1.63 -15.31 2.73
CA VAL A 237 -2.26 -13.99 2.89
C VAL A 237 -2.00 -13.12 1.67
N ASN A 238 -3.06 -12.71 0.96
CA ASN A 238 -2.98 -11.80 -0.17
C ASN A 238 -2.47 -10.41 0.24
N TYR A 239 -1.72 -9.75 -0.63
CA TYR A 239 -1.39 -8.34 -0.47
C TYR A 239 -2.49 -7.46 -1.09
N ARG A 240 -3.13 -6.63 -0.26
CA ARG A 240 -4.19 -5.67 -0.67
C ARG A 240 -3.53 -4.43 -1.25
N ALA A 241 -3.23 -4.46 -2.56
CA ALA A 241 -2.52 -3.37 -3.23
C ALA A 241 -3.38 -2.10 -3.38
N ILE A 242 -4.67 -2.27 -3.65
CA ILE A 242 -5.63 -1.15 -3.74
C ILE A 242 -6.96 -1.62 -3.13
N ARG A 243 -7.43 -0.90 -2.11
CA ARG A 243 -8.73 -1.11 -1.47
C ARG A 243 -9.69 0.05 -1.80
N TYR A 244 -10.98 -0.19 -1.71
CA TYR A 244 -11.99 0.84 -1.97
C TYR A 244 -11.90 2.03 -1.00
N ALA A 245 -11.52 1.82 0.26
CA ALA A 245 -11.25 2.91 1.19
C ALA A 245 -10.12 3.83 0.68
N ASP A 246 -9.05 3.28 0.07
CA ASP A 246 -8.01 4.09 -0.57
C ASP A 246 -8.57 4.90 -1.75
N VAL A 247 -9.41 4.28 -2.59
CA VAL A 247 -10.10 4.98 -3.70
C VAL A 247 -10.96 6.13 -3.19
N LEU A 248 -11.76 5.92 -2.15
CA LEU A 248 -12.59 6.97 -1.54
C LEU A 248 -11.74 8.13 -1.01
N LEU A 249 -10.65 7.83 -0.31
CA LEU A 249 -9.78 8.86 0.28
C LEU A 249 -8.96 9.60 -0.80
N MET A 250 -8.53 8.92 -1.87
CA MET A 250 -7.92 9.56 -3.03
C MET A 250 -8.92 10.48 -3.76
N ALA A 251 -10.14 10.02 -3.98
CA ALA A 251 -11.19 10.82 -4.60
C ALA A 251 -11.61 12.01 -3.71
N ALA A 252 -11.62 11.86 -2.38
CA ALA A 252 -11.84 12.95 -1.45
C ALA A 252 -10.75 14.01 -1.56
N GLU A 253 -9.49 13.63 -1.52
CA GLU A 253 -8.35 14.55 -1.67
C GLU A 253 -8.40 15.28 -3.00
N ALA A 254 -8.55 14.55 -4.10
CA ALA A 254 -8.62 15.11 -5.45
C ALA A 254 -9.75 16.13 -5.60
N ASN A 255 -10.97 15.81 -5.14
CA ASN A 255 -12.10 16.74 -5.19
C ASN A 255 -11.92 17.97 -4.31
N ASN A 256 -11.19 17.88 -3.20
CA ASN A 256 -10.94 19.02 -2.33
C ASN A 256 -9.80 19.92 -2.80
N ARG A 257 -8.82 19.36 -3.56
CA ARG A 257 -7.60 20.07 -3.98
C ARG A 257 -7.59 20.53 -5.43
N LYS A 258 -8.51 20.07 -6.26
CA LYS A 258 -8.62 20.50 -7.66
C LYS A 258 -8.90 22.01 -7.80
N ALA A 259 -8.68 22.58 -8.98
CA ALA A 259 -8.79 24.03 -9.23
C ALA A 259 -10.17 24.61 -8.84
N SER A 260 -11.24 23.83 -9.05
CA SER A 260 -12.59 24.16 -8.59
C SER A 260 -13.01 23.15 -7.51
N PRO A 261 -12.69 23.38 -6.23
CA PRO A 261 -12.90 22.39 -5.17
C PRO A 261 -14.38 22.03 -4.96
N ASN A 262 -14.65 20.74 -4.81
CA ASN A 262 -15.96 20.25 -4.41
C ASN A 262 -15.85 19.62 -2.99
N SER A 263 -15.80 20.48 -1.98
CA SER A 263 -15.66 20.02 -0.58
C SER A 263 -16.86 19.20 -0.10
N SER A 264 -18.05 19.39 -0.67
CA SER A 264 -19.23 18.57 -0.31
C SER A 264 -19.02 17.12 -0.76
N LYS A 265 -18.54 16.90 -1.98
CA LYS A 265 -18.26 15.58 -2.51
C LYS A 265 -17.08 14.95 -1.77
N ALA A 266 -16.02 15.71 -1.51
CA ALA A 266 -14.87 15.28 -0.73
C ALA A 266 -15.25 14.77 0.67
N ARG A 267 -16.11 15.54 1.39
CA ARG A 267 -16.65 15.11 2.69
C ARG A 267 -17.47 13.85 2.61
N ASN A 268 -18.30 13.71 1.57
CA ASN A 268 -19.09 12.50 1.41
C ASN A 268 -18.20 11.25 1.35
N TYR A 269 -17.12 11.28 0.59
CA TYR A 269 -16.21 10.15 0.48
C TYR A 269 -15.44 9.90 1.78
N LEU A 270 -14.90 10.94 2.41
CA LEU A 270 -14.25 10.85 3.72
C LEU A 270 -15.20 10.26 4.77
N ASN A 271 -16.44 10.74 4.82
CA ASN A 271 -17.41 10.37 5.84
C ASN A 271 -17.89 8.92 5.69
N GLN A 272 -17.85 8.31 4.52
CA GLN A 272 -18.10 6.89 4.34
C GLN A 272 -17.05 6.04 5.09
N VAL A 273 -15.77 6.41 4.97
CA VAL A 273 -14.67 5.72 5.69
C VAL A 273 -14.82 5.91 7.20
N ARG A 274 -15.07 7.15 7.65
CA ARG A 274 -15.30 7.44 9.07
C ARG A 274 -16.53 6.73 9.65
N ALA A 275 -17.61 6.68 8.90
CA ALA A 275 -18.82 5.97 9.34
C ALA A 275 -18.57 4.48 9.61
N ARG A 276 -17.76 3.82 8.76
CA ARG A 276 -17.33 2.44 9.00
C ARG A 276 -16.44 2.34 10.24
N ALA A 277 -15.49 3.27 10.40
CA ALA A 277 -14.54 3.28 11.51
C ALA A 277 -15.19 3.41 12.89
N PHE A 278 -16.26 4.19 12.97
CA PHE A 278 -16.96 4.48 14.23
C PHE A 278 -18.34 3.78 14.35
N GLY A 279 -18.75 3.04 13.32
CA GLY A 279 -20.06 2.38 13.28
C GLY A 279 -21.25 3.34 13.14
N ASN A 280 -20.99 4.65 12.98
CA ASN A 280 -22.01 5.70 12.87
C ASN A 280 -21.42 7.00 12.30
N SER A 281 -22.26 8.04 12.14
CA SER A 281 -21.87 9.34 11.57
C SER A 281 -21.41 10.38 12.59
N SER A 282 -21.20 10.03 13.87
CA SER A 282 -20.85 10.99 14.92
C SER A 282 -19.52 11.73 14.68
N ARG A 283 -18.63 11.16 13.88
CA ARG A 283 -17.33 11.73 13.51
C ARG A 283 -17.32 12.28 12.07
N ALA A 284 -18.48 12.55 11.49
CA ALA A 284 -18.56 13.13 10.15
C ALA A 284 -17.90 14.51 10.10
N SER A 285 -17.08 14.75 9.07
CA SER A 285 -16.47 16.06 8.83
C SER A 285 -17.47 17.05 8.25
N SER A 286 -17.40 18.29 8.70
CA SER A 286 -18.06 19.46 8.09
C SER A 286 -17.05 20.47 7.52
N SER A 287 -15.76 20.18 7.59
CA SER A 287 -14.65 21.05 7.18
C SER A 287 -14.60 21.29 5.68
N THR A 288 -13.83 22.30 5.27
CA THR A 288 -13.57 22.66 3.88
C THR A 288 -12.10 23.08 3.69
N GLY A 289 -11.64 23.19 2.45
CA GLY A 289 -10.32 23.73 2.11
C GLY A 289 -9.17 22.95 2.76
N THR A 290 -8.19 23.67 3.29
CA THR A 290 -6.97 23.07 3.87
C THR A 290 -7.23 22.26 5.12
N ILE A 291 -8.26 22.60 5.91
CA ILE A 291 -8.63 21.82 7.09
C ILE A 291 -9.12 20.44 6.65
N LEU A 292 -10.02 20.39 5.65
CA LEU A 292 -10.51 19.12 5.11
C LEU A 292 -9.37 18.30 4.48
N THR A 293 -8.41 18.93 3.79
CA THR A 293 -7.23 18.25 3.27
C THR A 293 -6.46 17.53 4.38
N LYS A 294 -6.19 18.21 5.49
CA LYS A 294 -5.48 17.61 6.65
C LYS A 294 -6.28 16.49 7.31
N GLU A 295 -7.59 16.62 7.38
CA GLU A 295 -8.46 15.56 7.86
C GLU A 295 -8.40 14.32 6.96
N ILE A 296 -8.41 14.49 5.63
CA ILE A 296 -8.28 13.39 4.67
C ILE A 296 -6.92 12.72 4.81
N TRP A 297 -5.82 13.47 4.92
CA TRP A 297 -4.49 12.91 5.12
C TRP A 297 -4.34 12.15 6.44
N ASN A 298 -4.97 12.66 7.51
CA ASN A 298 -5.00 11.94 8.77
C ASN A 298 -5.86 10.67 8.68
N GLU A 299 -7.00 10.73 7.99
CA GLU A 299 -7.84 9.55 7.76
C GLU A 299 -7.08 8.48 6.96
N ARG A 300 -6.33 8.87 5.91
CA ARG A 300 -5.43 7.96 5.18
C ARG A 300 -4.40 7.30 6.10
N ARG A 301 -3.79 8.09 7.01
CA ARG A 301 -2.84 7.57 8.00
C ARG A 301 -3.44 6.45 8.85
N LEU A 302 -4.66 6.64 9.34
CA LEU A 302 -5.35 5.69 10.22
C LEU A 302 -5.90 4.49 9.42
N GLU A 303 -6.58 4.76 8.34
CA GLU A 303 -7.23 3.74 7.51
C GLU A 303 -6.21 2.78 6.86
N LEU A 304 -5.13 3.33 6.31
CA LEU A 304 -4.11 2.59 5.57
C LEU A 304 -2.85 2.31 6.42
N ALA A 305 -2.96 2.45 7.74
CA ALA A 305 -1.87 2.13 8.66
C ALA A 305 -1.33 0.72 8.40
N MET A 306 -0.02 0.58 8.36
CA MET A 306 0.70 -0.68 8.18
C MET A 306 0.51 -1.38 6.82
N GLU A 307 0.02 -0.66 5.80
CA GLU A 307 -0.16 -1.15 4.42
C GLU A 307 0.87 -0.58 3.42
N GLY A 308 1.95 0.06 3.91
CA GLY A 308 3.05 0.58 3.06
C GLY A 308 2.80 1.96 2.44
N HIS A 309 1.75 2.69 2.84
CA HIS A 309 1.41 3.99 2.23
C HIS A 309 2.08 5.19 2.88
N ARG A 310 2.33 5.16 4.20
CA ARG A 310 2.63 6.34 5.01
C ARG A 310 3.84 7.15 4.54
N PHE A 311 4.96 6.50 4.24
CA PHE A 311 6.17 7.19 3.79
C PHE A 311 5.90 8.00 2.51
N PHE A 312 5.30 7.34 1.52
CA PHE A 312 5.01 7.97 0.22
C PHE A 312 3.94 9.06 0.34
N ASP A 313 2.95 8.91 1.22
CA ASP A 313 1.98 9.97 1.50
C ASP A 313 2.68 11.19 2.12
N LEU A 314 3.59 11.02 3.07
CA LEU A 314 4.36 12.11 3.65
C LEU A 314 5.25 12.83 2.63
N VAL A 315 5.90 12.07 1.75
CA VAL A 315 6.76 12.63 0.69
C VAL A 315 5.92 13.45 -0.30
N ARG A 316 4.85 12.87 -0.87
CA ARG A 316 4.04 13.55 -1.88
C ARG A 316 3.28 14.78 -1.35
N THR A 317 2.97 14.80 -0.05
CA THR A 317 2.27 15.93 0.60
C THR A 317 3.22 16.99 1.16
N GLY A 318 4.53 16.77 1.07
CA GLY A 318 5.55 17.69 1.58
C GLY A 318 5.68 17.66 3.11
N GLU A 319 5.09 16.69 3.81
CA GLU A 319 5.11 16.60 5.27
C GLU A 319 6.28 15.78 5.82
N ALA A 320 7.07 15.11 4.96
CA ALA A 320 8.09 14.16 5.38
C ALA A 320 9.14 14.77 6.33
N ALA A 321 9.69 15.94 5.99
CA ALA A 321 10.69 16.60 6.80
C ALA A 321 10.19 17.00 8.22
N ALA A 322 8.89 17.27 8.35
CA ALA A 322 8.28 17.62 9.63
C ALA A 322 7.89 16.38 10.47
N LYS A 323 7.77 15.21 9.86
CA LYS A 323 7.23 14.01 10.51
C LYS A 323 8.22 12.86 10.65
N ILE A 324 9.31 12.88 9.91
CA ILE A 324 10.33 11.82 9.92
C ILE A 324 11.63 12.41 10.45
N SER A 325 12.08 11.91 11.61
CA SER A 325 13.35 12.33 12.18
C SER A 325 14.50 11.98 11.22
N GLY A 326 15.44 12.93 11.04
CA GLY A 326 16.59 12.76 10.15
C GLY A 326 16.27 12.87 8.65
N PHE A 327 15.02 13.18 8.26
CA PHE A 327 14.67 13.39 6.85
C PHE A 327 15.33 14.67 6.33
N THR A 328 16.01 14.56 5.20
CA THR A 328 16.65 15.66 4.49
C THR A 328 15.93 15.89 3.17
N THR A 329 15.28 17.05 3.04
CA THR A 329 14.61 17.47 1.79
C THR A 329 15.62 17.57 0.64
N GLY A 330 15.23 17.11 -0.53
CA GLY A 330 16.08 17.04 -1.74
C GLY A 330 16.96 15.79 -1.81
N LYS A 331 16.91 14.93 -0.77
CA LYS A 331 17.63 13.66 -0.72
C LYS A 331 16.69 12.48 -0.43
N HIS A 332 16.01 12.52 0.70
CA HIS A 332 15.32 11.36 1.24
C HIS A 332 13.89 11.15 0.65
N GLU A 333 13.48 11.96 -0.32
CA GLU A 333 12.26 11.70 -1.10
C GLU A 333 12.36 10.44 -1.96
N VAL A 334 13.60 10.00 -2.25
CA VAL A 334 13.92 8.79 -3.00
C VAL A 334 15.02 8.03 -2.30
N PHE A 335 15.11 6.74 -2.59
CA PHE A 335 16.20 5.88 -2.12
C PHE A 335 17.42 5.97 -3.05
N PRO A 336 18.62 5.63 -2.57
CA PRO A 336 19.79 5.52 -3.44
C PRO A 336 19.61 4.39 -4.46
N ILE A 337 20.15 4.58 -5.66
CA ILE A 337 20.32 3.49 -6.60
C ILE A 337 21.33 2.50 -6.00
N PRO A 338 21.03 1.20 -5.97
CA PRO A 338 21.96 0.20 -5.44
C PRO A 338 23.33 0.29 -6.13
N GLN A 339 24.40 0.22 -5.36
CA GLN A 339 25.75 0.36 -5.91
C GLN A 339 26.06 -0.69 -6.98
N THR A 340 25.56 -1.90 -6.80
CA THR A 340 25.71 -2.99 -7.80
C THR A 340 25.10 -2.62 -9.15
N GLU A 341 23.97 -1.92 -9.18
CA GLU A 341 23.34 -1.46 -10.42
C GLU A 341 24.18 -0.37 -11.09
N ILE A 342 24.75 0.53 -10.29
CA ILE A 342 25.65 1.57 -10.79
C ILE A 342 26.90 0.94 -11.41
N ASP A 343 27.51 -0.03 -10.73
CA ASP A 343 28.73 -0.69 -11.17
C ASP A 343 28.52 -1.50 -12.47
N ILE A 344 27.35 -2.13 -12.63
CA ILE A 344 27.02 -2.93 -13.81
C ILE A 344 26.60 -2.05 -14.99
N SER A 345 25.74 -1.07 -14.76
CA SER A 345 25.04 -0.33 -15.82
C SER A 345 25.57 1.10 -16.03
N GLY A 346 26.46 1.59 -15.18
CA GLY A 346 26.98 2.96 -15.26
C GLY A 346 25.92 4.03 -14.97
N LEU A 347 24.84 3.68 -14.25
CA LEU A 347 23.76 4.59 -13.90
C LEU A 347 24.25 5.68 -12.93
N THR A 348 23.71 6.88 -13.06
CA THR A 348 23.99 7.97 -12.13
C THR A 348 23.19 7.82 -10.84
N GLN A 349 23.81 8.13 -9.70
CA GLN A 349 23.17 8.12 -8.38
C GLN A 349 22.15 9.24 -8.25
N ASN A 350 21.20 9.10 -7.32
CA ASN A 350 20.31 10.18 -6.89
C ASN A 350 21.08 11.28 -6.14
N ALA A 351 20.61 12.51 -6.24
CA ALA A 351 21.24 13.64 -5.57
C ALA A 351 21.36 13.43 -4.05
N GLY A 352 22.52 13.75 -3.50
CA GLY A 352 22.77 13.66 -2.06
C GLY A 352 23.25 12.30 -1.54
N TYR A 353 23.38 11.28 -2.43
CA TYR A 353 23.91 9.96 -2.08
C TYR A 353 25.29 9.70 -2.65
#